data_70fdbed5e4ee70c6f760b854baf04cc7
#
_entry.id   70fdbed5e4ee70c6f760b854baf04cc7
#
_cell.length_a   1.000
_cell.length_b   1.000
_cell.length_c   1.000
_cell.angle_alpha   90.00
_cell.angle_beta   90.00
_cell.angle_gamma   90.00
#
_symmetry.space_group_name_H-M   'P 1'
#
loop_
_entity.id
_entity.type
_entity.pdbx_description
1 polymer ?
#
loop_
_entity_poly.entity_id
_entity_poly.type
_entity_poly.pdbx_seq_one_letter_code
_entity_poly.pdbx_strand_id
1 'polypeptide(L)'
;MIPSIHIEDYNYILPDERIAKYPLAERDASKLLRYVDGNVDEYVFRNIPELLPAGALMVFNDTKVVPARLHFQRATGAHIEIFCLEPVNPPEYNTAFAVTDRCRWKCVIGNAKRWKNDTLSLYNPHADAAVVAMGLKADLVERNGETGIVEFTWQDGNPFSRVLELCGTVPIPPYLNRETESIDTERYQTLYAHIRGSVAAPTAGLHFTQRVLDAISAKGIDRENVCLHVGAGTFLPVKSSDVARHPMHREPFVVSLSLLKRIRFNKSKLIAVGTTSVRTLESLYYVGVSCIEKGMPEDVGQWAPYERDYEYSLEESLDAIIAYLEGRGLEELKVGTRIIIVPGFRFRLVDILVTNFHQPESTLILLISAFVGGDWKTIYDYALGHDFRFLSYGDSSLLFRRDS
;
A
#
# COMPACT_ATOMS: atom_id res chain seq x y z
N MET A 1 2.53 21.91 15.53
CA MET A 1 3.36 21.21 16.55
C MET A 1 3.19 19.70 16.35
N ILE A 2 4.29 18.92 16.25
CA ILE A 2 4.21 17.46 16.08
C ILE A 2 3.52 16.86 17.29
N PRO A 3 2.44 16.06 17.12
CA PRO A 3 1.73 15.45 18.24
C PRO A 3 2.62 14.45 19.00
N SER A 4 2.57 14.48 20.33
CA SER A 4 3.18 13.45 21.18
C SER A 4 2.19 12.29 21.29
N ILE A 5 2.54 11.14 20.70
CA ILE A 5 1.67 9.97 20.66
C ILE A 5 2.47 8.75 21.11
N HIS A 6 1.93 8.06 22.10
CA HIS A 6 2.48 6.80 22.57
C HIS A 6 1.79 5.65 21.83
N ILE A 7 2.57 4.83 21.13
CA ILE A 7 2.00 3.76 20.30
C ILE A 7 1.26 2.71 21.15
N GLU A 8 1.66 2.54 22.40
CA GLU A 8 1.03 1.64 23.38
C GLU A 8 -0.44 1.97 23.65
N ASP A 9 -0.86 3.25 23.50
CA ASP A 9 -2.26 3.67 23.64
C ASP A 9 -3.16 3.12 22.52
N TYR A 10 -2.53 2.60 21.45
CA TYR A 10 -3.16 2.00 20.27
C TYR A 10 -2.96 0.49 20.23
N ASN A 11 -2.77 -0.11 21.40
CA ASN A 11 -2.69 -1.54 21.57
C ASN A 11 -4.07 -2.15 21.84
N TYR A 12 -4.26 -3.38 21.38
CA TYR A 12 -5.39 -4.24 21.68
C TYR A 12 -4.96 -5.72 21.55
N ILE A 13 -5.68 -6.61 22.20
CA ILE A 13 -5.36 -8.04 22.12
C ILE A 13 -5.96 -8.60 20.84
N LEU A 14 -5.10 -9.02 19.89
CA LEU A 14 -5.49 -9.71 18.67
C LEU A 14 -5.17 -11.21 18.79
N PRO A 15 -6.16 -12.08 19.03
CA PRO A 15 -5.94 -13.51 19.06
C PRO A 15 -5.54 -14.07 17.68
N ASP A 16 -4.61 -15.05 17.63
CA ASP A 16 -4.13 -15.62 16.36
C ASP A 16 -5.26 -16.26 15.53
N GLU A 17 -6.27 -16.82 16.18
CA GLU A 17 -7.47 -17.38 15.54
C GLU A 17 -8.35 -16.33 14.83
N ARG A 18 -8.19 -15.05 15.16
CA ARG A 18 -8.87 -13.96 14.45
C ARG A 18 -8.12 -13.51 13.21
N ILE A 19 -6.86 -13.89 13.04
CA ILE A 19 -6.09 -13.57 11.85
C ILE A 19 -6.49 -14.52 10.72
N ALA A 20 -7.08 -13.96 9.66
CA ALA A 20 -7.48 -14.75 8.49
C ALA A 20 -6.25 -15.18 7.70
N LYS A 21 -5.83 -16.42 7.84
CA LYS A 21 -4.65 -16.98 7.14
C LYS A 21 -4.93 -17.26 5.66
N TYR A 22 -6.20 -17.45 5.29
CA TYR A 22 -6.65 -17.72 3.92
C TYR A 22 -7.85 -16.85 3.53
N PRO A 23 -7.98 -16.51 2.23
CA PRO A 23 -9.16 -15.80 1.73
C PRO A 23 -10.40 -16.70 1.76
N LEU A 24 -11.57 -16.09 1.84
CA LEU A 24 -12.83 -16.78 1.61
C LEU A 24 -12.94 -17.25 0.14
N ALA A 25 -13.70 -18.29 -0.14
CA ALA A 25 -13.97 -18.76 -1.49
C ALA A 25 -14.54 -17.62 -2.36
N GLU A 26 -15.57 -16.94 -1.86
CA GLU A 26 -16.10 -15.71 -2.46
C GLU A 26 -15.56 -14.50 -1.72
N ARG A 27 -14.85 -13.59 -2.43
CA ARG A 27 -14.21 -12.40 -1.85
C ARG A 27 -15.21 -11.49 -1.14
N ASP A 28 -16.38 -11.28 -1.73
CA ASP A 28 -17.42 -10.38 -1.24
C ASP A 28 -18.39 -11.01 -0.23
N ALA A 29 -18.12 -12.25 0.19
CA ALA A 29 -18.81 -12.89 1.32
C ALA A 29 -18.20 -12.52 2.68
N SER A 30 -17.13 -11.74 2.72
CA SER A 30 -16.57 -11.23 3.97
C SER A 30 -17.58 -10.34 4.70
N LYS A 31 -17.44 -10.25 6.03
CA LYS A 31 -18.22 -9.30 6.83
C LYS A 31 -17.78 -7.87 6.51
N LEU A 32 -18.71 -6.95 6.67
CA LEU A 32 -18.49 -5.50 6.54
C LEU A 32 -19.03 -4.81 7.78
N LEU A 33 -18.15 -4.21 8.57
CA LEU A 33 -18.52 -3.33 9.65
C LEU A 33 -18.74 -1.93 9.09
N ARG A 34 -19.88 -1.33 9.33
CA ARG A 34 -20.17 0.08 9.01
C ARG A 34 -20.11 0.92 10.28
N TYR A 35 -19.36 2.02 10.23
CA TYR A 35 -19.30 3.01 11.32
C TYR A 35 -19.73 4.38 10.81
N VAL A 36 -20.72 4.97 11.50
CA VAL A 36 -21.21 6.33 11.26
C VAL A 36 -21.54 7.00 12.60
N ASP A 37 -20.89 8.10 12.92
CA ASP A 37 -21.18 8.96 14.07
C ASP A 37 -21.35 8.19 15.40
N GLY A 38 -20.44 7.27 15.70
CA GLY A 38 -20.45 6.47 16.93
C GLY A 38 -21.30 5.19 16.84
N ASN A 39 -22.08 5.01 15.79
CA ASN A 39 -22.90 3.81 15.58
C ASN A 39 -22.17 2.77 14.74
N VAL A 40 -22.25 1.51 15.15
CA VAL A 40 -21.65 0.36 14.47
C VAL A 40 -22.75 -0.59 14.04
N ASP A 41 -22.76 -0.92 12.74
CA ASP A 41 -23.67 -1.90 12.12
C ASP A 41 -22.86 -2.99 11.42
N GLU A 42 -23.44 -4.18 11.27
CA GLU A 42 -22.83 -5.32 10.57
C GLU A 42 -23.57 -5.68 9.29
N TYR A 43 -22.82 -5.89 8.21
CA TYR A 43 -23.29 -6.29 6.88
C TYR A 43 -22.38 -7.36 6.29
N VAL A 44 -22.71 -7.82 5.09
CA VAL A 44 -21.80 -8.59 4.22
C VAL A 44 -21.25 -7.63 3.16
N PHE A 45 -19.99 -7.80 2.75
CA PHE A 45 -19.31 -6.86 1.86
C PHE A 45 -20.07 -6.64 0.54
N ARG A 46 -20.76 -7.66 0.02
CA ARG A 46 -21.59 -7.54 -1.20
C ARG A 46 -22.70 -6.51 -1.10
N ASN A 47 -23.08 -6.09 0.11
CA ASN A 47 -24.07 -5.04 0.34
C ASN A 47 -23.47 -3.63 0.27
N ILE A 48 -22.16 -3.48 0.13
CA ILE A 48 -21.50 -2.17 0.14
C ILE A 48 -22.12 -1.16 -0.85
N PRO A 49 -22.55 -1.54 -2.09
CA PRO A 49 -23.17 -0.59 -3.00
C PRO A 49 -24.42 0.09 -2.41
N GLU A 50 -25.19 -0.62 -1.58
CA GLU A 50 -26.40 -0.08 -0.96
C GLU A 50 -26.08 0.98 0.11
N LEU A 51 -24.93 0.86 0.77
CA LEU A 51 -24.49 1.69 1.90
C LEU A 51 -23.76 2.97 1.46
N LEU A 52 -23.30 3.03 0.21
CA LEU A 52 -22.56 4.17 -0.31
C LEU A 52 -23.48 5.26 -0.84
N PRO A 53 -23.13 6.55 -0.70
CA PRO A 53 -23.92 7.66 -1.27
C PRO A 53 -23.87 7.65 -2.80
N ALA A 54 -25.01 7.88 -3.44
CA ALA A 54 -25.08 8.00 -4.89
C ALA A 54 -24.24 9.19 -5.40
N GLY A 55 -23.66 9.06 -6.59
CA GLY A 55 -22.86 10.10 -7.22
C GLY A 55 -21.50 10.34 -6.55
N ALA A 56 -21.10 9.51 -5.60
CA ALA A 56 -19.77 9.60 -5.00
C ALA A 56 -18.66 9.29 -6.01
N LEU A 57 -17.44 9.77 -5.71
CA LEU A 57 -16.23 9.39 -6.41
C LEU A 57 -15.43 8.40 -5.55
N MET A 58 -15.24 7.18 -6.06
CA MET A 58 -14.51 6.12 -5.36
C MET A 58 -13.12 5.95 -5.99
N VAL A 59 -12.07 6.03 -5.16
CA VAL A 59 -10.68 5.99 -5.61
C VAL A 59 -9.98 4.76 -5.06
N PHE A 60 -9.40 3.98 -5.97
CA PHE A 60 -8.69 2.74 -5.73
C PHE A 60 -7.18 2.91 -5.93
N ASN A 61 -6.38 2.07 -5.29
CA ASN A 61 -4.97 1.90 -5.65
C ASN A 61 -4.85 0.70 -6.59
N ASP A 62 -4.48 0.93 -7.86
CA ASP A 62 -4.43 -0.09 -8.91
C ASP A 62 -3.06 -0.77 -9.05
N THR A 63 -2.20 -0.59 -8.06
CA THR A 63 -0.89 -1.23 -8.05
C THR A 63 -1.00 -2.75 -8.04
N LYS A 64 -0.13 -3.41 -8.82
CA LYS A 64 -0.04 -4.87 -8.93
C LYS A 64 1.15 -5.38 -8.12
N VAL A 65 0.89 -6.40 -7.28
CA VAL A 65 1.96 -7.08 -6.54
C VAL A 65 2.84 -7.85 -7.52
N VAL A 66 4.15 -7.66 -7.39
CA VAL A 66 5.15 -8.43 -8.14
C VAL A 66 5.68 -9.58 -7.28
N PRO A 67 6.06 -10.73 -7.86
CA PRO A 67 6.66 -11.85 -7.12
C PRO A 67 8.09 -11.48 -6.68
N ALA A 68 8.20 -10.52 -5.77
CA ALA A 68 9.47 -9.87 -5.38
C ALA A 68 10.32 -10.68 -4.40
N ARG A 69 9.88 -11.88 -4.01
CA ARG A 69 10.61 -12.77 -3.11
C ARG A 69 11.31 -13.86 -3.92
N LEU A 70 12.65 -13.86 -3.89
CA LEU A 70 13.52 -14.75 -4.64
C LEU A 70 14.31 -15.65 -3.70
N HIS A 71 14.49 -16.91 -4.05
CA HIS A 71 15.28 -17.87 -3.29
C HIS A 71 16.57 -18.17 -4.02
N PHE A 72 17.68 -18.05 -3.32
CA PHE A 72 19.01 -18.30 -3.84
C PHE A 72 19.74 -19.32 -2.99
N GLN A 73 20.81 -19.88 -3.57
CA GLN A 73 21.68 -20.83 -2.90
C GLN A 73 23.15 -20.46 -3.14
N ARG A 74 23.94 -20.59 -2.08
CA ARG A 74 25.41 -20.54 -2.17
C ARG A 74 25.97 -21.85 -2.76
N ALA A 75 27.15 -21.81 -3.28
CA ALA A 75 27.86 -23.04 -3.71
C ALA A 75 28.03 -24.07 -2.58
N THR A 76 27.98 -23.63 -1.30
CA THR A 76 28.03 -24.52 -0.12
C THR A 76 26.68 -25.14 0.26
N GLY A 77 25.60 -24.86 -0.49
CA GLY A 77 24.26 -25.34 -0.23
C GLY A 77 23.41 -24.49 0.73
N ALA A 78 23.94 -23.40 1.29
CA ALA A 78 23.16 -22.53 2.19
C ALA A 78 22.11 -21.72 1.42
N HIS A 79 20.87 -21.77 1.88
CA HIS A 79 19.75 -21.02 1.30
C HIS A 79 19.71 -19.57 1.83
N ILE A 80 19.53 -18.63 0.90
CA ILE A 80 19.37 -17.18 1.13
C ILE A 80 18.08 -16.73 0.46
N GLU A 81 17.20 -16.10 1.21
CA GLU A 81 16.02 -15.44 0.68
C GLU A 81 16.34 -13.97 0.42
N ILE A 82 15.95 -13.45 -0.74
CA ILE A 82 16.11 -12.05 -1.09
C ILE A 82 14.75 -11.47 -1.46
N PHE A 83 14.32 -10.48 -0.70
CA PHE A 83 13.06 -9.79 -0.91
C PHE A 83 13.31 -8.37 -1.42
N CYS A 84 12.99 -8.12 -2.71
CA CYS A 84 13.15 -6.82 -3.35
C CYS A 84 12.17 -5.80 -2.76
N LEU A 85 12.67 -4.64 -2.34
CA LEU A 85 11.89 -3.55 -1.75
C LEU A 85 11.69 -2.39 -2.71
N GLU A 86 12.80 -1.79 -3.15
CA GLU A 86 12.82 -0.59 -3.99
C GLU A 86 14.01 -0.63 -4.96
N PRO A 87 13.84 -0.13 -6.20
CA PRO A 87 14.93 -0.08 -7.17
C PRO A 87 15.96 0.98 -6.76
N VAL A 88 17.23 0.69 -7.01
CA VAL A 88 18.36 1.60 -6.77
C VAL A 88 19.02 2.04 -8.06
N ASN A 89 19.19 1.10 -9.00
CA ASN A 89 19.77 1.39 -10.31
C ASN A 89 19.19 0.45 -11.38
N PRO A 90 18.40 0.99 -12.31
CA PRO A 90 17.81 2.35 -12.35
C PRO A 90 16.89 2.63 -11.16
N PRO A 91 16.72 3.92 -10.71
CA PRO A 91 15.91 4.24 -9.53
C PRO A 91 14.40 4.25 -9.81
N GLU A 92 13.98 4.37 -11.06
CA GLU A 92 12.57 4.41 -11.46
C GLU A 92 12.02 3.01 -11.66
N TYR A 93 10.87 2.69 -11.05
CA TYR A 93 10.26 1.34 -11.11
C TYR A 93 10.05 0.83 -12.54
N ASN A 94 9.45 1.65 -13.41
CA ASN A 94 9.17 1.24 -14.79
C ASN A 94 10.47 0.93 -15.55
N THR A 95 11.49 1.75 -15.39
CA THR A 95 12.80 1.55 -16.02
C THR A 95 13.50 0.32 -15.43
N ALA A 96 13.47 0.16 -14.09
CA ALA A 96 14.09 -0.98 -13.41
C ALA A 96 13.45 -2.30 -13.79
N PHE A 97 12.13 -2.33 -14.00
CA PHE A 97 11.43 -3.54 -14.48
C PHE A 97 11.68 -3.85 -15.96
N ALA A 98 12.05 -2.85 -16.75
CA ALA A 98 12.29 -3.02 -18.19
C ALA A 98 13.72 -3.40 -18.55
N VAL A 99 14.69 -3.27 -17.64
CA VAL A 99 16.09 -3.68 -17.94
C VAL A 99 16.19 -5.18 -18.20
N THR A 100 17.14 -5.59 -19.04
CA THR A 100 17.17 -6.93 -19.62
C THR A 100 18.41 -7.75 -19.27
N ASP A 101 19.31 -7.22 -18.43
CA ASP A 101 20.58 -7.89 -18.12
C ASP A 101 21.05 -7.67 -16.68
N ARG A 102 20.81 -6.48 -16.08
CA ARG A 102 21.32 -6.11 -14.77
C ARG A 102 20.51 -5.01 -14.12
N CYS A 103 20.26 -5.16 -12.81
CA CYS A 103 19.68 -4.08 -11.98
C CYS A 103 20.13 -4.20 -10.54
N ARG A 104 19.98 -3.09 -9.78
CA ARG A 104 20.26 -3.07 -8.34
C ARG A 104 18.99 -2.71 -7.58
N TRP A 105 18.74 -3.45 -6.54
CA TRP A 105 17.60 -3.26 -5.66
C TRP A 105 18.04 -3.24 -4.20
N LYS A 106 17.38 -2.41 -3.42
CA LYS A 106 17.42 -2.52 -1.97
C LYS A 106 16.52 -3.69 -1.58
N CYS A 107 17.04 -4.60 -0.77
CA CYS A 107 16.39 -5.85 -0.43
C CYS A 107 16.44 -6.11 1.08
N VAL A 108 15.45 -6.86 1.60
CA VAL A 108 15.60 -7.60 2.86
C VAL A 108 16.25 -8.95 2.53
N ILE A 109 17.19 -9.37 3.36
CA ILE A 109 17.97 -10.58 3.15
C ILE A 109 17.70 -11.54 4.30
N GLY A 110 16.94 -12.59 4.02
CA GLY A 110 16.72 -13.70 4.94
C GLY A 110 18.00 -14.52 5.08
N ASN A 111 18.29 -14.97 6.31
CA ASN A 111 19.54 -15.65 6.62
C ASN A 111 20.81 -14.85 6.29
N ALA A 112 20.76 -13.51 6.34
CA ALA A 112 21.83 -12.60 5.94
C ALA A 112 23.22 -12.98 6.50
N LYS A 113 23.28 -13.52 7.74
CA LYS A 113 24.54 -13.96 8.38
C LYS A 113 25.25 -15.10 7.64
N ARG A 114 24.49 -15.87 6.83
CA ARG A 114 25.03 -17.00 6.04
C ARG A 114 25.59 -16.57 4.70
N TRP A 115 25.25 -15.36 4.20
CA TRP A 115 25.80 -14.83 2.96
C TRP A 115 27.18 -14.20 3.20
N LYS A 116 28.23 -14.76 2.58
CA LYS A 116 29.64 -14.38 2.75
C LYS A 116 30.20 -13.54 1.60
N ASN A 117 29.35 -12.75 0.93
CA ASN A 117 29.71 -11.92 -0.24
C ASN A 117 30.14 -12.72 -1.49
N ASP A 118 29.82 -14.01 -1.54
CA ASP A 118 29.94 -14.83 -2.74
C ASP A 118 28.72 -14.63 -3.63
N THR A 119 28.87 -14.82 -4.93
CA THR A 119 27.77 -14.80 -5.90
C THR A 119 26.81 -15.95 -5.62
N LEU A 120 25.53 -15.63 -5.49
CA LEU A 120 24.47 -16.61 -5.32
C LEU A 120 23.87 -17.02 -6.66
N SER A 121 23.47 -18.28 -6.77
CA SER A 121 22.68 -18.78 -7.90
C SER A 121 21.23 -18.98 -7.51
N LEU A 122 20.28 -18.75 -8.44
CA LEU A 122 18.87 -19.01 -8.21
C LEU A 122 18.65 -20.43 -7.69
N TYR A 123 17.85 -20.57 -6.65
CA TYR A 123 17.37 -21.84 -6.14
C TYR A 123 15.88 -21.96 -6.44
N ASN A 124 15.54 -22.81 -7.42
CA ASN A 124 14.17 -23.19 -7.72
C ASN A 124 14.15 -24.68 -8.08
N PRO A 125 13.71 -25.56 -7.14
CA PRO A 125 13.72 -27.00 -7.37
C PRO A 125 12.73 -27.46 -8.46
N HIS A 126 11.83 -26.58 -8.87
CA HIS A 126 10.84 -26.84 -9.94
C HIS A 126 11.10 -26.00 -11.19
N ALA A 127 12.31 -25.45 -11.32
CA ALA A 127 12.69 -24.63 -12.48
C ALA A 127 12.60 -25.44 -13.78
N ASP A 128 11.91 -24.88 -14.77
CA ASP A 128 11.97 -25.39 -16.13
C ASP A 128 13.30 -25.02 -16.83
N ALA A 129 13.50 -25.54 -18.04
CA ALA A 129 14.72 -25.29 -18.79
C ALA A 129 14.94 -23.80 -19.10
N ALA A 130 13.90 -23.02 -19.28
CA ALA A 130 13.98 -21.57 -19.54
C ALA A 130 14.48 -20.81 -18.30
N VAL A 131 13.97 -21.13 -17.13
CA VAL A 131 14.42 -20.55 -15.86
C VAL A 131 15.89 -20.89 -15.57
N VAL A 132 16.29 -22.13 -15.85
CA VAL A 132 17.70 -22.56 -15.69
C VAL A 132 18.60 -21.81 -16.67
N ALA A 133 18.19 -21.70 -17.94
CA ALA A 133 18.97 -21.03 -19.00
C ALA A 133 19.15 -19.52 -18.75
N MET A 134 18.22 -18.88 -18.02
CA MET A 134 18.32 -17.48 -17.63
C MET A 134 19.56 -17.19 -16.79
N GLY A 135 20.03 -18.15 -16.00
CA GLY A 135 21.25 -18.03 -15.21
C GLY A 135 21.22 -16.89 -14.19
N LEU A 136 20.06 -16.65 -13.57
CA LEU A 136 19.89 -15.55 -12.60
C LEU A 136 20.85 -15.70 -11.43
N LYS A 137 21.61 -14.63 -11.17
CA LYS A 137 22.57 -14.52 -10.06
C LYS A 137 22.28 -13.29 -9.22
N ALA A 138 22.77 -13.32 -7.99
CA ALA A 138 22.69 -12.20 -7.07
C ALA A 138 24.03 -11.95 -6.37
N ASP A 139 24.48 -10.70 -6.38
CA ASP A 139 25.69 -10.23 -5.72
C ASP A 139 25.35 -9.15 -4.69
N LEU A 140 25.95 -9.23 -3.50
CA LEU A 140 25.77 -8.26 -2.45
C LEU A 140 26.71 -7.07 -2.68
N VAL A 141 26.12 -5.89 -3.00
CA VAL A 141 26.88 -4.64 -3.22
C VAL A 141 27.15 -3.92 -1.91
N GLU A 142 26.11 -3.83 -1.07
CA GLU A 142 26.20 -3.14 0.22
C GLU A 142 25.33 -3.88 1.25
N ARG A 143 25.78 -3.92 2.51
CA ARG A 143 25.04 -4.55 3.61
C ARG A 143 24.72 -3.54 4.70
N ASN A 144 23.49 -3.56 5.16
CA ASN A 144 23.04 -2.79 6.32
C ASN A 144 22.15 -3.66 7.21
N GLY A 145 22.77 -4.46 8.09
CA GLY A 145 22.07 -5.44 8.93
C GLY A 145 21.38 -6.55 8.13
N GLU A 146 20.05 -6.63 8.21
CA GLU A 146 19.20 -7.56 7.45
C GLU A 146 18.78 -6.99 6.10
N THR A 147 19.11 -5.74 5.78
CA THR A 147 18.89 -5.14 4.48
C THR A 147 20.22 -4.99 3.72
N GLY A 148 20.15 -4.81 2.42
CA GLY A 148 21.32 -4.57 1.59
C GLY A 148 20.93 -4.14 0.19
N ILE A 149 21.93 -3.64 -0.56
CA ILE A 149 21.81 -3.42 -2.01
C ILE A 149 22.31 -4.68 -2.70
N VAL A 150 21.43 -5.30 -3.49
CA VAL A 150 21.73 -6.52 -4.24
C VAL A 150 21.72 -6.19 -5.71
N GLU A 151 22.76 -6.63 -6.43
CA GLU A 151 22.80 -6.61 -7.88
C GLU A 151 22.34 -7.94 -8.41
N PHE A 152 21.32 -7.92 -9.28
CA PHE A 152 20.85 -9.08 -10.02
C PHE A 152 21.41 -9.04 -11.44
N THR A 153 21.84 -10.20 -11.95
CA THR A 153 22.33 -10.38 -13.34
C THR A 153 21.73 -11.63 -13.96
N TRP A 154 21.38 -11.57 -15.25
CA TRP A 154 20.82 -12.68 -16.02
C TRP A 154 21.19 -12.53 -17.51
N GLN A 155 20.96 -13.56 -18.34
CA GLN A 155 21.53 -13.64 -19.69
C GLN A 155 20.53 -13.81 -20.85
N ASP A 156 19.26 -14.05 -20.58
CA ASP A 156 18.28 -14.41 -21.62
C ASP A 156 17.58 -13.19 -22.27
N GLY A 157 17.94 -11.97 -21.88
CA GLY A 157 17.35 -10.74 -22.41
C GLY A 157 15.91 -10.47 -21.97
N ASN A 158 15.34 -11.26 -21.07
CA ASN A 158 14.03 -10.97 -20.49
C ASN A 158 14.07 -9.69 -19.64
N PRO A 159 13.03 -8.85 -19.65
CA PRO A 159 12.94 -7.74 -18.71
C PRO A 159 12.85 -8.23 -17.26
N PHE A 160 13.39 -7.47 -16.30
CA PHE A 160 13.44 -7.88 -14.90
C PHE A 160 12.05 -8.23 -14.33
N SER A 161 11.00 -7.53 -14.77
CA SER A 161 9.62 -7.89 -14.42
C SER A 161 9.28 -9.34 -14.78
N ARG A 162 9.78 -9.84 -15.95
CA ARG A 162 9.57 -11.21 -16.37
C ARG A 162 10.43 -12.19 -15.58
N VAL A 163 11.66 -11.78 -15.24
CA VAL A 163 12.54 -12.56 -14.35
C VAL A 163 11.86 -12.81 -13.02
N LEU A 164 11.27 -11.76 -12.40
CA LEU A 164 10.52 -11.89 -11.16
C LEU A 164 9.30 -12.82 -11.31
N GLU A 165 8.55 -12.72 -12.41
CA GLU A 165 7.39 -13.60 -12.65
C GLU A 165 7.78 -15.09 -12.75
N LEU A 166 8.92 -15.38 -13.35
CA LEU A 166 9.38 -16.77 -13.57
C LEU A 166 10.10 -17.36 -12.35
N CYS A 167 10.81 -16.53 -11.60
CA CYS A 167 11.73 -16.98 -10.55
C CYS A 167 11.25 -16.67 -9.14
N GLY A 168 10.37 -15.69 -9.00
CA GLY A 168 9.93 -15.19 -7.71
C GLY A 168 8.63 -15.78 -7.20
N THR A 169 8.37 -15.53 -5.92
CA THR A 169 7.10 -15.84 -5.26
C THR A 169 6.45 -14.55 -4.77
N VAL A 170 5.11 -14.53 -4.73
CA VAL A 170 4.35 -13.40 -4.20
C VAL A 170 4.64 -13.27 -2.70
N PRO A 171 5.10 -12.12 -2.23
CA PRO A 171 5.35 -11.92 -0.82
C PRO A 171 4.03 -11.73 -0.07
N ILE A 172 3.67 -12.71 0.74
CA ILE A 172 2.56 -12.56 1.69
C ILE A 172 3.06 -11.98 3.01
N PRO A 173 2.20 -11.27 3.77
CA PRO A 173 2.59 -10.67 5.04
C PRO A 173 3.05 -11.71 6.08
N PRO A 174 4.10 -11.39 6.88
CA PRO A 174 4.65 -12.32 7.87
C PRO A 174 3.65 -12.79 8.93
N TYR A 175 2.66 -11.97 9.30
CA TYR A 175 1.65 -12.32 10.30
C TYR A 175 0.68 -13.43 9.85
N LEU A 176 0.66 -13.81 8.57
CA LEU A 176 -0.08 -14.98 8.11
C LEU A 176 0.54 -16.28 8.63
N ASN A 177 1.81 -16.22 9.03
CA ASN A 177 2.56 -17.33 9.67
C ASN A 177 2.44 -18.66 8.90
N ARG A 178 2.57 -18.59 7.58
CA ARG A 178 2.59 -19.71 6.64
C ARG A 178 3.43 -19.39 5.41
N GLU A 179 3.82 -20.40 4.68
CA GLU A 179 4.46 -20.25 3.36
C GLU A 179 3.47 -19.73 2.31
N THR A 180 4.02 -19.12 1.26
CA THR A 180 3.25 -18.71 0.09
C THR A 180 2.81 -19.93 -0.71
N GLU A 181 1.54 -19.99 -1.05
CA GLU A 181 0.94 -21.05 -1.85
C GLU A 181 0.53 -20.51 -3.23
N SER A 182 0.28 -21.42 -4.18
CA SER A 182 -0.14 -21.05 -5.56
C SER A 182 -1.40 -20.19 -5.58
N ILE A 183 -2.31 -20.40 -4.64
CA ILE A 183 -3.52 -19.60 -4.48
C ILE A 183 -3.23 -18.12 -4.22
N ASP A 184 -2.12 -17.78 -3.54
CA ASP A 184 -1.78 -16.40 -3.22
C ASP A 184 -1.42 -15.58 -4.47
N THR A 185 -0.89 -16.23 -5.51
CA THR A 185 -0.55 -15.57 -6.77
C THR A 185 -1.77 -14.89 -7.40
N GLU A 186 -2.94 -15.49 -7.27
CA GLU A 186 -4.20 -14.95 -7.77
C GLU A 186 -4.96 -14.17 -6.68
N ARG A 187 -4.99 -14.70 -5.46
CA ARG A 187 -5.88 -14.18 -4.41
C ARG A 187 -5.30 -12.99 -3.67
N TYR A 188 -3.96 -12.80 -3.65
CA TYR A 188 -3.31 -11.63 -3.09
C TYR A 188 -3.13 -10.50 -4.13
N GLN A 189 -4.12 -10.38 -5.03
CA GLN A 189 -4.24 -9.34 -6.07
C GLN A 189 -5.66 -8.79 -6.11
N THR A 190 -5.81 -7.50 -6.38
CA THR A 190 -7.11 -6.90 -6.67
C THR A 190 -7.51 -7.15 -8.12
N LEU A 191 -8.83 -7.13 -8.42
CA LEU A 191 -9.32 -7.34 -9.79
C LEU A 191 -8.92 -6.21 -10.76
N TYR A 192 -8.63 -5.04 -10.23
CA TYR A 192 -8.30 -3.82 -10.99
C TYR A 192 -6.80 -3.49 -10.96
N ALA A 193 -5.96 -4.42 -10.52
CA ALA A 193 -4.50 -4.22 -10.48
C ALA A 193 -3.91 -4.25 -11.89
N HIS A 194 -3.30 -3.14 -12.32
CA HIS A 194 -2.71 -2.98 -13.65
C HIS A 194 -1.24 -2.61 -13.61
N ILE A 195 -0.83 -1.71 -12.71
CA ILE A 195 0.52 -1.14 -12.68
C ILE A 195 1.42 -1.98 -11.78
N ARG A 196 2.43 -2.64 -12.37
CA ARG A 196 3.41 -3.44 -11.62
C ARG A 196 4.34 -2.53 -10.81
N GLY A 197 4.67 -2.92 -9.58
CA GLY A 197 5.65 -2.18 -8.80
C GLY A 197 5.43 -2.19 -7.28
N SER A 198 4.43 -2.91 -6.81
CA SER A 198 4.17 -3.02 -5.37
C SER A 198 4.62 -4.37 -4.83
N VAL A 199 5.14 -4.38 -3.62
CA VAL A 199 5.49 -5.60 -2.90
C VAL A 199 4.39 -6.04 -1.93
N ALA A 200 3.40 -5.17 -1.68
CA ALA A 200 2.21 -5.48 -0.89
C ALA A 200 0.94 -5.14 -1.65
N ALA A 201 -0.09 -5.98 -1.53
CA ALA A 201 -1.39 -5.71 -2.12
C ALA A 201 -2.12 -4.56 -1.37
N PRO A 202 -2.90 -3.71 -2.06
CA PRO A 202 -3.88 -2.84 -1.42
C PRO A 202 -5.05 -3.68 -0.91
N THR A 203 -4.88 -4.27 0.28
CA THR A 203 -5.69 -5.40 0.78
C THR A 203 -7.17 -5.09 0.94
N ALA A 204 -7.55 -3.83 1.18
CA ALA A 204 -8.95 -3.39 1.17
C ALA A 204 -9.66 -3.65 -0.18
N GLY A 205 -8.89 -3.70 -1.26
CA GLY A 205 -9.40 -4.01 -2.60
C GLY A 205 -9.67 -5.48 -2.86
N LEU A 206 -9.18 -6.39 -2.00
CA LEU A 206 -9.33 -7.83 -2.19
C LEU A 206 -10.77 -8.32 -2.06
N HIS A 207 -11.64 -7.56 -1.41
CA HIS A 207 -13.05 -7.90 -1.22
C HIS A 207 -13.91 -7.67 -2.47
N PHE A 208 -13.47 -6.78 -3.37
CA PHE A 208 -14.25 -6.42 -4.55
C PHE A 208 -14.30 -7.56 -5.56
N THR A 209 -15.51 -7.84 -6.04
CA THR A 209 -15.81 -8.74 -7.16
C THR A 209 -16.37 -7.93 -8.32
N GLN A 210 -16.39 -8.50 -9.54
CA GLN A 210 -16.97 -7.80 -10.69
C GLN A 210 -18.42 -7.42 -10.44
N ARG A 211 -19.23 -8.29 -9.83
CA ARG A 211 -20.63 -8.00 -9.48
C ARG A 211 -20.78 -6.80 -8.54
N VAL A 212 -19.86 -6.63 -7.56
CA VAL A 212 -19.88 -5.48 -6.65
C VAL A 212 -19.50 -4.20 -7.40
N LEU A 213 -18.47 -4.27 -8.25
CA LEU A 213 -18.03 -3.13 -9.07
C LEU A 213 -19.13 -2.68 -10.05
N ASP A 214 -19.85 -3.62 -10.67
CA ASP A 214 -20.93 -3.33 -11.58
C ASP A 214 -22.13 -2.69 -10.84
N ALA A 215 -22.47 -3.19 -9.64
CA ALA A 215 -23.51 -2.61 -8.81
C ALA A 215 -23.17 -1.18 -8.33
N ILE A 216 -21.90 -0.90 -7.99
CA ILE A 216 -21.40 0.43 -7.68
C ILE A 216 -21.58 1.38 -8.88
N SER A 217 -21.19 0.93 -10.08
CA SER A 217 -21.36 1.72 -11.30
C SER A 217 -22.83 1.96 -11.64
N ALA A 218 -23.71 0.96 -11.47
CA ALA A 218 -25.15 1.08 -11.70
C ALA A 218 -25.82 2.09 -10.75
N LYS A 219 -25.23 2.32 -9.57
CA LYS A 219 -25.68 3.36 -8.62
C LYS A 219 -25.20 4.77 -8.97
N GLY A 220 -24.45 4.93 -10.07
CA GLY A 220 -23.88 6.22 -10.49
C GLY A 220 -22.69 6.65 -9.65
N ILE A 221 -21.99 5.72 -9.02
CA ILE A 221 -20.74 5.97 -8.29
C ILE A 221 -19.60 5.81 -9.29
N ASP A 222 -18.87 6.90 -9.51
CA ASP A 222 -17.73 6.89 -10.40
C ASP A 222 -16.51 6.25 -9.74
N ARG A 223 -15.71 5.55 -10.55
CA ARG A 223 -14.50 4.87 -10.11
C ARG A 223 -13.27 5.43 -10.79
N GLU A 224 -12.23 5.70 -10.01
CA GLU A 224 -10.95 6.22 -10.46
C GLU A 224 -9.80 5.50 -9.75
N ASN A 225 -8.61 5.61 -10.32
CA ASN A 225 -7.44 4.93 -9.79
C ASN A 225 -6.32 5.93 -9.48
N VAL A 226 -5.60 5.65 -8.41
CA VAL A 226 -4.26 6.16 -8.13
C VAL A 226 -3.29 4.99 -8.13
N CYS A 227 -2.02 5.25 -8.38
CA CYS A 227 -0.98 4.25 -8.21
C CYS A 227 -0.05 4.69 -7.08
N LEU A 228 -0.02 3.94 -5.99
CA LEU A 228 0.98 4.08 -4.94
C LEU A 228 1.70 2.75 -4.78
N HIS A 229 3.02 2.78 -4.95
CA HIS A 229 3.86 1.60 -4.79
C HIS A 229 4.13 1.34 -3.30
N VAL A 230 3.45 0.33 -2.77
CA VAL A 230 3.55 -0.05 -1.36
C VAL A 230 4.85 -0.79 -1.12
N GLY A 231 5.69 -0.23 -0.25
CA GLY A 231 6.91 -0.90 0.20
C GLY A 231 6.65 -1.92 1.31
N ALA A 232 7.63 -2.82 1.54
CA ALA A 232 7.53 -3.85 2.61
C ALA A 232 7.50 -3.27 4.04
N GLY A 233 7.83 -1.98 4.20
CA GLY A 233 7.76 -1.28 5.48
C GLY A 233 6.35 -1.29 6.10
N THR A 234 5.31 -1.43 5.29
CA THR A 234 3.90 -1.51 5.75
C THR A 234 3.62 -2.72 6.63
N PHE A 235 4.45 -3.77 6.55
CA PHE A 235 4.32 -4.98 7.38
C PHE A 235 5.07 -4.90 8.71
N LEU A 236 5.85 -3.84 8.93
CA LEU A 236 6.67 -3.72 10.13
C LEU A 236 5.89 -2.95 11.21
N PRO A 237 5.85 -3.49 12.46
CA PRO A 237 5.27 -2.75 13.59
C PRO A 237 6.12 -1.51 13.92
N VAL A 238 5.49 -0.54 14.56
CA VAL A 238 6.21 0.62 15.13
C VAL A 238 7.09 0.11 16.29
N LYS A 239 8.40 0.28 16.15
CA LYS A 239 9.37 -0.20 17.16
C LYS A 239 9.67 0.82 18.27
N SER A 240 9.29 2.08 18.08
CA SER A 240 9.52 3.16 19.05
C SER A 240 8.26 3.42 19.84
N SER A 241 8.39 3.58 21.17
CA SER A 241 7.28 3.98 22.03
C SER A 241 6.69 5.34 21.64
N ASP A 242 7.54 6.27 21.21
CA ASP A 242 7.15 7.57 20.67
C ASP A 242 7.05 7.50 19.15
N VAL A 243 5.84 7.72 18.63
CA VAL A 243 5.55 7.71 17.19
C VAL A 243 6.34 8.79 16.44
N ALA A 244 6.70 9.89 17.10
CA ALA A 244 7.52 10.95 16.47
C ALA A 244 8.89 10.45 15.99
N ARG A 245 9.41 9.40 16.60
CA ARG A 245 10.70 8.78 16.25
C ARG A 245 10.60 7.66 15.22
N HIS A 246 9.38 7.24 14.85
CA HIS A 246 9.19 6.20 13.85
C HIS A 246 9.42 6.77 12.44
N PRO A 247 10.39 6.26 11.65
CA PRO A 247 10.61 6.75 10.30
C PRO A 247 9.62 6.11 9.32
N MET A 248 8.83 6.93 8.63
CA MET A 248 8.01 6.48 7.50
C MET A 248 8.87 6.34 6.24
N HIS A 249 8.68 5.22 5.53
CA HIS A 249 9.31 5.04 4.23
C HIS A 249 8.67 5.97 3.18
N ARG A 250 9.49 6.38 2.21
CA ARG A 250 9.01 7.09 1.02
C ARG A 250 8.26 6.13 0.13
N GLU A 251 7.03 6.45 -0.21
CA GLU A 251 6.22 5.70 -1.16
C GLU A 251 5.94 6.58 -2.38
N PRO A 252 6.46 6.20 -3.56
CA PRO A 252 6.17 6.93 -4.79
C PRO A 252 4.71 6.71 -5.16
N PHE A 253 4.06 7.78 -5.65
CA PHE A 253 2.71 7.68 -6.18
C PHE A 253 2.53 8.46 -7.48
N VAL A 254 1.56 8.03 -8.27
CA VAL A 254 1.18 8.62 -9.55
C VAL A 254 -0.31 8.94 -9.52
N VAL A 255 -0.66 10.15 -9.97
CA VAL A 255 -2.04 10.61 -10.11
C VAL A 255 -2.20 11.29 -11.46
N SER A 256 -3.19 10.88 -12.26
CA SER A 256 -3.43 11.46 -13.58
C SER A 256 -4.00 12.89 -13.48
N LEU A 257 -3.69 13.74 -14.47
CA LEU A 257 -4.26 15.07 -14.59
C LEU A 257 -5.80 15.03 -14.69
N SER A 258 -6.35 14.00 -15.34
CA SER A 258 -7.81 13.79 -15.43
C SER A 258 -8.44 13.57 -14.06
N LEU A 259 -7.82 12.73 -13.22
CA LEU A 259 -8.29 12.48 -11.85
C LEU A 259 -8.19 13.75 -10.98
N LEU A 260 -7.08 14.50 -11.06
CA LEU A 260 -6.93 15.77 -10.34
C LEU A 260 -8.07 16.74 -10.68
N LYS A 261 -8.41 16.88 -11.96
CA LYS A 261 -9.54 17.71 -12.41
C LYS A 261 -10.88 17.17 -11.89
N ARG A 262 -11.09 15.85 -11.92
CA ARG A 262 -12.31 15.26 -11.35
C ARG A 262 -12.43 15.53 -9.86
N ILE A 263 -11.37 15.36 -9.07
CA ILE A 263 -11.37 15.66 -7.64
C ILE A 263 -11.64 17.13 -7.40
N ARG A 264 -10.99 18.03 -8.17
CA ARG A 264 -11.15 19.49 -8.05
C ARG A 264 -12.59 19.95 -8.24
N PHE A 265 -13.32 19.35 -9.17
CA PHE A 265 -14.70 19.69 -9.48
C PHE A 265 -15.74 18.75 -8.87
N ASN A 266 -15.32 17.77 -8.08
CA ASN A 266 -16.23 16.87 -7.40
C ASN A 266 -17.07 17.63 -6.34
N LYS A 267 -18.37 17.44 -6.39
CA LYS A 267 -19.33 18.03 -5.45
C LYS A 267 -19.93 16.98 -4.50
N SER A 268 -19.56 15.74 -4.68
CA SER A 268 -20.05 14.58 -3.92
C SER A 268 -18.98 14.08 -2.96
N LYS A 269 -19.33 13.05 -2.19
CA LYS A 269 -18.41 12.40 -1.26
C LYS A 269 -17.24 11.71 -1.99
N LEU A 270 -16.05 11.82 -1.45
CA LEU A 270 -14.86 11.11 -1.91
C LEU A 270 -14.62 9.88 -1.03
N ILE A 271 -14.58 8.72 -1.67
CA ILE A 271 -14.41 7.42 -1.02
C ILE A 271 -13.01 6.89 -1.35
N ALA A 272 -12.20 6.65 -0.34
CA ALA A 272 -10.92 5.99 -0.51
C ALA A 272 -11.03 4.48 -0.22
N VAL A 273 -10.48 3.65 -1.11
CA VAL A 273 -10.34 2.20 -0.88
C VAL A 273 -8.91 1.90 -0.45
N GLY A 274 -8.75 1.62 0.83
CA GLY A 274 -7.47 1.35 1.49
C GLY A 274 -6.77 2.61 2.03
N THR A 275 -5.98 2.39 3.07
CA THR A 275 -5.17 3.44 3.72
C THR A 275 -4.12 4.05 2.79
N THR A 276 -3.66 3.29 1.79
CA THR A 276 -2.76 3.77 0.73
C THR A 276 -3.42 4.84 -0.13
N SER A 277 -4.68 4.63 -0.52
CA SER A 277 -5.46 5.64 -1.26
C SER A 277 -5.70 6.90 -0.44
N VAL A 278 -5.99 6.76 0.88
CA VAL A 278 -6.10 7.91 1.79
C VAL A 278 -4.80 8.71 1.80
N ARG A 279 -3.65 8.05 2.01
CA ARG A 279 -2.35 8.71 2.08
C ARG A 279 -2.00 9.44 0.77
N THR A 280 -2.31 8.83 -0.38
CA THR A 280 -2.13 9.47 -1.68
C THR A 280 -3.00 10.72 -1.82
N LEU A 281 -4.30 10.57 -1.57
CA LEU A 281 -5.27 11.66 -1.74
C LEU A 281 -4.96 12.84 -0.80
N GLU A 282 -4.75 12.57 0.48
CA GLU A 282 -4.43 13.63 1.45
C GLU A 282 -3.07 14.28 1.19
N SER A 283 -2.13 13.58 0.56
CA SER A 283 -0.85 14.15 0.15
C SER A 283 -0.99 15.21 -0.95
N LEU A 284 -2.03 15.13 -1.80
CA LEU A 284 -2.24 16.09 -2.90
C LEU A 284 -2.33 17.53 -2.41
N TYR A 285 -2.95 17.75 -1.26
CA TYR A 285 -3.01 19.09 -0.67
C TYR A 285 -1.61 19.69 -0.46
N TYR A 286 -0.70 18.92 0.14
CA TYR A 286 0.66 19.39 0.46
C TYR A 286 1.53 19.51 -0.79
N VAL A 287 1.32 18.66 -1.79
CA VAL A 287 1.95 18.81 -3.11
C VAL A 287 1.49 20.11 -3.78
N GLY A 288 0.19 20.45 -3.69
CA GLY A 288 -0.35 21.71 -4.20
C GLY A 288 0.25 22.92 -3.50
N VAL A 289 0.39 22.86 -2.19
CA VAL A 289 1.08 23.92 -1.43
C VAL A 289 2.52 24.10 -1.91
N SER A 290 3.26 23.01 -2.17
CA SER A 290 4.63 23.14 -2.73
C SER A 290 4.62 23.78 -4.13
N CYS A 291 3.63 23.49 -4.96
CA CYS A 291 3.47 24.16 -6.25
C CYS A 291 3.22 25.67 -6.12
N ILE A 292 2.41 26.09 -5.12
CA ILE A 292 2.15 27.50 -4.85
C ILE A 292 3.41 28.21 -4.37
N GLU A 293 4.08 27.64 -3.37
CA GLU A 293 5.19 28.31 -2.67
C GLU A 293 6.53 28.22 -3.41
N LYS A 294 6.77 27.13 -4.16
CA LYS A 294 8.07 26.83 -4.79
C LYS A 294 7.98 26.73 -6.32
N GLY A 295 6.78 26.79 -6.90
CA GLY A 295 6.58 26.68 -8.35
C GLY A 295 6.73 25.25 -8.90
N MET A 296 6.86 24.22 -8.05
CA MET A 296 7.02 22.83 -8.45
C MET A 296 6.50 21.86 -7.39
N PRO A 297 6.03 20.67 -7.80
CA PRO A 297 5.63 19.62 -6.86
C PRO A 297 6.85 19.02 -6.17
N GLU A 298 6.76 18.80 -4.87
CA GLU A 298 7.76 18.11 -4.06
C GLU A 298 7.17 16.91 -3.34
N ASP A 299 8.05 16.00 -2.89
CA ASP A 299 7.69 14.91 -2.00
C ASP A 299 7.12 15.44 -0.68
N VAL A 300 6.08 14.76 -0.18
CA VAL A 300 5.45 15.14 1.09
C VAL A 300 6.23 14.58 2.26
N GLY A 301 6.70 15.46 3.14
CA GLY A 301 7.39 15.12 4.36
C GLY A 301 6.48 14.38 5.35
N GLN A 302 7.08 13.56 6.24
CA GLN A 302 6.33 12.76 7.21
C GLN A 302 5.42 13.60 8.09
N TRP A 303 5.92 14.72 8.59
CA TRP A 303 5.25 15.59 9.54
C TRP A 303 4.71 16.89 8.92
N ALA A 304 4.77 17.01 7.59
CA ALA A 304 4.28 18.20 6.88
C ALA A 304 2.89 18.66 7.36
N PRO A 305 1.90 17.77 7.63
CA PRO A 305 0.58 18.19 8.12
C PRO A 305 0.57 18.94 9.46
N TYR A 306 1.63 18.78 10.27
CA TYR A 306 1.69 19.24 11.67
C TYR A 306 2.74 20.33 11.92
N GLU A 307 3.54 20.67 10.89
CA GLU A 307 4.63 21.65 11.00
C GLU A 307 4.10 23.06 11.20
N ARG A 308 3.01 23.38 10.51
CA ARG A 308 2.36 24.71 10.54
C ARG A 308 0.89 24.63 10.13
N ASP A 309 0.16 25.68 10.39
CA ASP A 309 -1.15 25.90 9.77
C ASP A 309 -0.95 26.39 8.33
N TYR A 310 -1.69 25.82 7.41
CA TYR A 310 -1.69 26.17 6.00
C TYR A 310 -2.93 26.98 5.67
N GLU A 311 -2.74 28.16 5.08
CA GLU A 311 -3.82 29.13 4.78
C GLU A 311 -4.50 28.87 3.43
N TYR A 312 -3.89 28.04 2.57
CA TYR A 312 -4.44 27.72 1.27
C TYR A 312 -5.65 26.79 1.36
N SER A 313 -6.66 27.06 0.50
CA SER A 313 -7.78 26.14 0.32
C SER A 313 -7.37 24.87 -0.41
N LEU A 314 -8.20 23.85 -0.36
CA LEU A 314 -8.01 22.63 -1.15
C LEU A 314 -8.06 22.93 -2.65
N GLU A 315 -8.97 23.81 -3.05
CA GLU A 315 -9.15 24.26 -4.43
C GLU A 315 -7.88 24.91 -4.97
N GLU A 316 -7.30 25.86 -4.25
CA GLU A 316 -6.06 26.55 -4.65
C GLU A 316 -4.91 25.56 -4.81
N SER A 317 -4.80 24.61 -3.88
CA SER A 317 -3.77 23.56 -3.92
C SER A 317 -3.92 22.66 -5.15
N LEU A 318 -5.13 22.20 -5.45
CA LEU A 318 -5.37 21.35 -6.63
C LEU A 318 -5.20 22.14 -7.94
N ASP A 319 -5.67 23.39 -8.00
CA ASP A 319 -5.50 24.26 -9.16
C ASP A 319 -4.01 24.50 -9.46
N ALA A 320 -3.16 24.65 -8.44
CA ALA A 320 -1.72 24.81 -8.61
C ALA A 320 -1.04 23.55 -9.21
N ILE A 321 -1.44 22.34 -8.79
CA ILE A 321 -0.94 21.11 -9.40
C ILE A 321 -1.38 21.01 -10.85
N ILE A 322 -2.66 21.27 -11.13
CA ILE A 322 -3.24 21.23 -12.48
C ILE A 322 -2.50 22.20 -13.39
N ALA A 323 -2.34 23.45 -12.98
CA ALA A 323 -1.62 24.47 -13.74
C ALA A 323 -0.15 24.10 -14.00
N TYR A 324 0.52 23.50 -13.01
CA TYR A 324 1.90 23.02 -13.18
C TYR A 324 1.99 21.93 -14.25
N LEU A 325 1.09 20.96 -14.26
CA LEU A 325 1.09 19.86 -15.23
C LEU A 325 0.73 20.37 -16.63
N GLU A 326 -0.34 21.16 -16.77
CA GLU A 326 -0.78 21.72 -18.04
C GLU A 326 0.29 22.62 -18.66
N GLY A 327 0.91 23.48 -17.87
CA GLY A 327 1.97 24.39 -18.33
C GLY A 327 3.23 23.68 -18.87
N ARG A 328 3.38 22.38 -18.57
CA ARG A 328 4.48 21.52 -19.03
C ARG A 328 4.06 20.39 -19.97
N GLY A 329 2.77 20.31 -20.32
CA GLY A 329 2.24 19.23 -21.14
C GLY A 329 2.37 17.85 -20.49
N LEU A 330 2.28 17.77 -19.15
CA LEU A 330 2.35 16.52 -18.39
C LEU A 330 0.95 15.99 -18.10
N GLU A 331 0.76 14.70 -18.33
CA GLU A 331 -0.52 14.01 -18.09
C GLU A 331 -0.62 13.38 -16.69
N GLU A 332 0.49 13.33 -15.97
CA GLU A 332 0.59 12.66 -14.66
C GLU A 332 1.46 13.45 -13.69
N LEU A 333 1.00 13.53 -12.44
CA LEU A 333 1.80 13.90 -11.28
C LEU A 333 2.57 12.69 -10.79
N LYS A 334 3.91 12.80 -10.63
CA LYS A 334 4.79 11.77 -10.07
C LYS A 334 5.60 12.35 -8.93
N VAL A 335 5.29 11.96 -7.72
CA VAL A 335 5.94 12.42 -6.48
C VAL A 335 5.95 11.30 -5.45
N GLY A 336 6.56 11.53 -4.29
CA GLY A 336 6.57 10.59 -3.18
C GLY A 336 5.90 11.14 -1.93
N THR A 337 5.45 10.25 -1.06
CA THR A 337 4.94 10.63 0.25
C THR A 337 5.56 9.80 1.36
N ARG A 338 5.84 10.47 2.49
CA ARG A 338 6.13 9.85 3.77
C ARG A 338 5.04 10.21 4.79
N ILE A 339 3.95 10.81 4.35
CA ILE A 339 2.91 11.32 5.24
C ILE A 339 2.51 10.29 6.29
N ILE A 340 2.51 10.70 7.55
CA ILE A 340 1.91 9.96 8.65
C ILE A 340 0.60 10.63 9.04
N ILE A 341 -0.46 9.83 9.18
CA ILE A 341 -1.78 10.32 9.60
C ILE A 341 -2.03 9.81 11.01
N VAL A 342 -2.15 10.73 11.96
CA VAL A 342 -2.31 10.44 13.37
C VAL A 342 -3.45 11.32 13.95
N PRO A 343 -3.99 11.03 15.12
CA PRO A 343 -5.00 11.88 15.78
C PRO A 343 -4.62 13.37 15.78
N GLY A 344 -5.58 14.21 15.41
CA GLY A 344 -5.37 15.64 15.16
C GLY A 344 -5.04 15.98 13.70
N PHE A 345 -4.97 14.97 12.80
CA PHE A 345 -4.85 15.22 11.35
C PHE A 345 -6.13 15.85 10.81
N ARG A 346 -5.98 16.92 10.03
CA ARG A 346 -7.09 17.56 9.33
C ARG A 346 -7.27 16.95 7.95
N PHE A 347 -8.24 16.03 7.81
CA PHE A 347 -8.62 15.50 6.50
C PHE A 347 -9.22 16.59 5.60
N ARG A 348 -8.82 16.60 4.35
CA ARG A 348 -9.24 17.62 3.37
C ARG A 348 -10.01 17.06 2.20
N LEU A 349 -9.72 15.81 1.82
CA LEU A 349 -10.31 15.17 0.65
C LEU A 349 -11.23 14.00 1.01
N VAL A 350 -10.77 13.09 1.84
CA VAL A 350 -11.44 11.80 2.02
C VAL A 350 -12.60 11.92 3.03
N ASP A 351 -13.80 11.55 2.60
CA ASP A 351 -15.01 11.54 3.44
C ASP A 351 -15.35 10.14 3.97
N ILE A 352 -15.05 9.10 3.18
CA ILE A 352 -15.41 7.71 3.49
C ILE A 352 -14.21 6.81 3.19
N LEU A 353 -13.95 5.87 4.08
CA LEU A 353 -12.83 4.92 3.95
C LEU A 353 -13.37 3.49 3.98
N VAL A 354 -13.01 2.71 2.95
CA VAL A 354 -13.15 1.25 2.94
C VAL A 354 -11.80 0.64 3.28
N THR A 355 -11.69 -0.14 4.36
CA THR A 355 -10.41 -0.70 4.78
C THR A 355 -10.59 -2.02 5.53
N ASN A 356 -9.46 -2.74 5.78
CA ASN A 356 -9.42 -3.91 6.66
C ASN A 356 -9.18 -3.50 8.12
N PHE A 357 -9.25 -4.47 9.03
CA PHE A 357 -8.75 -4.29 10.41
C PHE A 357 -7.23 -4.45 10.43
N HIS A 358 -6.56 -3.62 11.21
CA HIS A 358 -5.10 -3.49 11.23
C HIS A 358 -4.49 -4.06 12.50
N GLN A 359 -3.18 -4.35 12.46
CA GLN A 359 -2.44 -4.84 13.63
C GLN A 359 -2.43 -3.81 14.76
N PRO A 360 -2.39 -4.25 16.04
CA PRO A 360 -2.12 -3.37 17.17
C PRO A 360 -0.76 -2.68 16.98
N GLU A 361 -0.62 -1.52 17.59
CA GLU A 361 0.63 -0.72 17.59
C GLU A 361 1.19 -0.42 16.19
N SER A 362 0.30 -0.26 15.18
CA SER A 362 0.67 0.09 13.82
C SER A 362 0.33 1.53 13.45
N THR A 363 1.05 2.11 12.49
CA THR A 363 0.70 3.43 11.95
C THR A 363 -0.68 3.46 11.29
N LEU A 364 -1.21 2.30 10.90
CA LEU A 364 -2.51 2.18 10.26
C LEU A 364 -3.65 2.36 11.26
N ILE A 365 -3.52 1.85 12.50
CA ILE A 365 -4.54 2.08 13.53
C ILE A 365 -4.58 3.55 13.96
N LEU A 366 -3.44 4.27 13.90
CA LEU A 366 -3.38 5.71 14.15
C LEU A 366 -4.20 6.47 13.10
N LEU A 367 -4.08 6.08 11.81
CA LEU A 367 -4.88 6.66 10.72
C LEU A 367 -6.37 6.41 10.95
N ILE A 368 -6.75 5.18 11.33
CA ILE A 368 -8.15 4.86 11.64
C ILE A 368 -8.64 5.72 12.78
N SER A 369 -7.88 5.82 13.88
CA SER A 369 -8.23 6.65 15.03
C SER A 369 -8.43 8.12 14.65
N ALA A 370 -7.54 8.67 13.82
CA ALA A 370 -7.67 10.02 13.30
C ALA A 370 -8.95 10.19 12.46
N PHE A 371 -9.31 9.20 11.66
CA PHE A 371 -10.43 9.25 10.73
C PHE A 371 -11.79 9.20 11.42
N VAL A 372 -11.90 8.41 12.50
CA VAL A 372 -13.15 8.23 13.25
C VAL A 372 -13.23 9.06 14.54
N GLY A 373 -12.39 10.08 14.69
CA GLY A 373 -12.42 10.99 15.84
C GLY A 373 -12.11 10.33 17.19
N GLY A 374 -11.28 9.27 17.20
CA GLY A 374 -10.87 8.54 18.41
C GLY A 374 -11.66 7.27 18.71
N ASP A 375 -12.78 7.02 18.05
CA ASP A 375 -13.68 5.88 18.32
C ASP A 375 -13.15 4.53 17.84
N TRP A 376 -11.88 4.41 17.48
CA TRP A 376 -11.30 3.19 16.98
C TRP A 376 -11.47 1.99 17.91
N LYS A 377 -11.41 2.21 19.25
CA LYS A 377 -11.60 1.13 20.24
C LYS A 377 -13.00 0.55 20.15
N THR A 378 -14.04 1.38 20.06
CA THR A 378 -15.44 0.95 19.89
C THR A 378 -15.59 0.04 18.65
N ILE A 379 -14.95 0.42 17.54
CA ILE A 379 -14.98 -0.34 16.29
C ILE A 379 -14.28 -1.69 16.45
N TYR A 380 -13.08 -1.71 17.03
CA TYR A 380 -12.27 -2.91 17.18
C TYR A 380 -12.82 -3.87 18.25
N ASP A 381 -13.34 -3.34 19.37
CA ASP A 381 -14.00 -4.15 20.40
C ASP A 381 -15.28 -4.81 19.85
N TYR A 382 -16.07 -4.07 19.05
CA TYR A 382 -17.22 -4.64 18.35
C TYR A 382 -16.78 -5.78 17.43
N ALA A 383 -15.77 -5.54 16.58
CA ALA A 383 -15.28 -6.54 15.63
C ALA A 383 -14.78 -7.82 16.32
N LEU A 384 -14.02 -7.67 17.42
CA LEU A 384 -13.54 -8.80 18.22
C LEU A 384 -14.70 -9.57 18.88
N GLY A 385 -15.70 -8.86 19.38
CA GLY A 385 -16.88 -9.46 20.05
C GLY A 385 -17.88 -10.12 19.08
N HIS A 386 -17.81 -9.83 17.77
CA HIS A 386 -18.77 -10.29 16.75
C HIS A 386 -18.11 -11.15 15.66
N ASP A 387 -17.06 -11.87 15.98
CA ASP A 387 -16.42 -12.86 15.11
C ASP A 387 -15.91 -12.32 13.77
N PHE A 388 -15.50 -11.06 13.71
CA PHE A 388 -14.80 -10.54 12.55
C PHE A 388 -13.40 -11.14 12.47
N ARG A 389 -12.92 -11.34 11.24
CA ARG A 389 -11.57 -11.78 10.91
C ARG A 389 -10.71 -10.56 10.58
N PHE A 390 -9.45 -10.62 10.92
CA PHE A 390 -8.55 -9.49 10.88
C PHE A 390 -7.49 -9.63 9.79
N LEU A 391 -6.87 -8.49 9.43
CA LEU A 391 -5.74 -8.30 8.55
C LEU A 391 -6.07 -8.57 7.07
N SER A 392 -5.06 -8.93 6.25
CA SER A 392 -5.14 -8.91 4.78
C SER A 392 -6.27 -9.71 4.15
N TYR A 393 -6.52 -10.93 4.65
CA TYR A 393 -7.59 -11.81 4.17
C TYR A 393 -8.83 -11.78 5.08
N GLY A 394 -8.82 -10.89 6.06
CA GLY A 394 -9.89 -10.72 7.04
C GLY A 394 -11.16 -10.09 6.45
N ASP A 395 -11.90 -9.44 7.30
CA ASP A 395 -13.14 -8.75 6.98
C ASP A 395 -12.87 -7.24 6.79
N SER A 396 -13.86 -6.51 6.34
CA SER A 396 -13.73 -5.10 5.95
C SER A 396 -14.50 -4.17 6.88
N SER A 397 -14.12 -2.90 6.86
CA SER A 397 -14.86 -1.81 7.49
C SER A 397 -15.14 -0.69 6.49
N LEU A 398 -16.31 -0.08 6.61
CA LEU A 398 -16.78 1.11 5.90
C LEU A 398 -16.94 2.23 6.93
N LEU A 399 -15.97 3.13 6.94
CA LEU A 399 -15.86 4.17 7.94
C LEU A 399 -16.25 5.52 7.33
N PHE A 400 -17.20 6.20 7.94
CA PHE A 400 -17.54 7.59 7.62
C PHE A 400 -16.70 8.50 8.52
N ARG A 401 -16.07 9.51 7.90
CA ARG A 401 -15.25 10.46 8.63
C ARG A 401 -16.13 11.19 9.66
N ARG A 402 -15.65 11.24 10.87
CA ARG A 402 -16.23 12.09 11.89
C ARG A 402 -15.61 13.47 11.78
N ASP A 403 -16.43 14.47 11.53
CA ASP A 403 -15.99 15.88 11.60
C ASP A 403 -15.67 16.21 13.05
N SER A 404 -14.44 16.66 13.28
CA SER A 404 -13.90 17.04 14.61
C SER A 404 -14.27 18.48 14.97
#